data_d230f338902d3adec5264d4c2d337998
#
_entry.id   d230f338902d3adec5264d4c2d337998
#
_cell.length_a   1.000
_cell.length_b   1.000
_cell.length_c   1.000
_cell.angle_alpha   90.00
_cell.angle_beta   90.00
_cell.angle_gamma   90.00
#
_symmetry.space_group_name_H-M   'P 1'
#
loop_
_entity.id
_entity.type
_entity.pdbx_description
1 polymer ?
#
loop_
_entity_poly.entity_id
_entity_poly.type
_entity_poly.pdbx_seq_one_letter_code
_entity_poly.pdbx_strand_id
1 'polypeptide(L)'
;MLKYIPLIVFFGASIENGVWAGSNYEIDIVKTSAGDLEIAFIGHGTIMFTFEGKVIHVDPYSHVADYSKLPQADLILLTHEHGDHLDLKALEILRTDKTKIILSKNCAQQVKGGIIMGNGEVKTVDGLKIEAIPAYNLVHMRGDGVAYHPKGSGNGYVITFGDKKIYLAGDTENIPEMKNLKNIDYAFLPMNLPYTMTPEMVADAAKAFRPKVLYPYHYGETDPLKLVELMKDAPEVEIRIRKMP
;
A
#
# COMPACT_ATOMS: atom_id res chain seq x y z
N MET A 1 5.63 -41.36 1.75
CA MET A 1 4.82 -40.85 0.60
C MET A 1 4.14 -39.55 1.02
N LEU A 2 4.77 -38.42 0.75
CA LEU A 2 4.15 -37.11 0.98
C LEU A 2 3.17 -36.85 -0.17
N LYS A 3 1.90 -36.66 0.18
CA LYS A 3 0.87 -36.20 -0.78
C LYS A 3 1.03 -34.71 -1.00
N TYR A 4 1.42 -34.35 -2.20
CA TYR A 4 1.33 -32.98 -2.68
C TYR A 4 -0.16 -32.55 -2.71
N ILE A 5 -0.52 -31.54 -1.93
CA ILE A 5 -1.79 -30.83 -2.09
C ILE A 5 -1.51 -29.72 -3.08
N PRO A 6 -2.17 -29.69 -4.25
CA PRO A 6 -1.96 -28.61 -5.19
C PRO A 6 -2.49 -27.29 -4.61
N LEU A 7 -1.68 -26.27 -4.73
CA LEU A 7 -2.05 -24.87 -4.48
C LEU A 7 -3.26 -24.55 -5.36
N ILE A 8 -4.43 -24.38 -4.76
CA ILE A 8 -5.63 -23.92 -5.48
C ILE A 8 -5.44 -22.45 -5.77
N VAL A 9 -4.98 -22.16 -6.98
CA VAL A 9 -5.04 -20.81 -7.56
C VAL A 9 -6.51 -20.57 -7.88
N PHE A 10 -7.22 -19.79 -7.08
CA PHE A 10 -8.51 -19.29 -7.44
C PHE A 10 -8.33 -18.29 -8.60
N PHE A 11 -8.62 -18.74 -9.82
CA PHE A 11 -8.92 -17.84 -10.91
C PHE A 11 -10.23 -17.14 -10.54
N GLY A 12 -10.14 -15.87 -10.13
CA GLY A 12 -11.31 -15.03 -9.93
C GLY A 12 -12.09 -14.95 -11.24
N ALA A 13 -13.38 -15.21 -11.16
CA ALA A 13 -14.29 -15.06 -12.27
C ALA A 13 -14.18 -13.64 -12.85
N SER A 14 -13.98 -13.55 -14.16
CA SER A 14 -14.04 -12.31 -14.91
C SER A 14 -15.37 -11.59 -14.67
N ILE A 15 -15.34 -10.41 -14.07
CA ILE A 15 -16.48 -9.51 -14.02
C ILE A 15 -16.44 -8.69 -15.31
N GLU A 16 -17.32 -9.03 -16.24
CA GLU A 16 -17.66 -8.15 -17.37
C GLU A 16 -18.30 -6.89 -16.79
N ASN A 17 -17.70 -5.73 -17.11
CA ASN A 17 -18.07 -4.34 -16.80
C ASN A 17 -17.25 -3.59 -15.74
N GLY A 18 -16.02 -3.99 -15.44
CA GLY A 18 -15.06 -3.12 -14.75
C GLY A 18 -14.32 -2.25 -15.76
N VAL A 19 -14.02 -1.02 -15.43
CA VAL A 19 -13.35 0.03 -16.24
C VAL A 19 -11.94 -0.40 -16.74
N TRP A 20 -11.51 -1.61 -16.49
CA TRP A 20 -10.16 -2.17 -16.67
C TRP A 20 -10.05 -3.27 -17.72
N ALA A 21 -11.02 -3.42 -18.61
CA ALA A 21 -10.93 -4.37 -19.71
C ALA A 21 -9.69 -4.07 -20.56
N GLY A 22 -8.60 -4.83 -20.32
CA GLY A 22 -7.32 -4.70 -21.02
C GLY A 22 -6.08 -4.47 -20.13
N SER A 23 -6.21 -4.33 -18.80
CA SER A 23 -5.07 -4.25 -17.91
C SER A 23 -4.58 -5.66 -17.51
N ASN A 24 -3.25 -5.87 -17.52
CA ASN A 24 -2.63 -7.11 -17.04
C ASN A 24 -2.39 -7.10 -15.51
N TYR A 25 -3.08 -6.21 -14.76
CA TYR A 25 -2.92 -6.12 -13.31
C TYR A 25 -3.79 -7.14 -12.59
N GLU A 26 -3.26 -7.72 -11.52
CA GLU A 26 -4.06 -8.50 -10.59
C GLU A 26 -5.03 -7.56 -9.86
N ILE A 27 -6.27 -8.01 -9.64
CA ILE A 27 -7.32 -7.22 -8.97
C ILE A 27 -7.99 -8.08 -7.92
N ASP A 28 -8.11 -7.56 -6.71
CA ASP A 28 -8.94 -8.14 -5.65
C ASP A 28 -10.19 -7.28 -5.44
N ILE A 29 -11.34 -7.93 -5.28
CA ILE A 29 -12.60 -7.27 -4.96
C ILE A 29 -12.95 -7.54 -3.50
N VAL A 30 -13.11 -6.48 -2.74
CA VAL A 30 -13.46 -6.49 -1.33
C VAL A 30 -14.88 -5.99 -1.16
N LYS A 31 -15.76 -6.83 -0.60
CA LYS A 31 -17.11 -6.41 -0.22
C LYS A 31 -17.06 -5.51 1.01
N THR A 32 -17.65 -4.33 0.90
CA THR A 32 -17.80 -3.37 2.01
C THR A 32 -19.26 -3.05 2.26
N SER A 33 -19.56 -2.37 3.36
CA SER A 33 -20.93 -1.91 3.66
C SER A 33 -21.45 -0.81 2.71
N ALA A 34 -20.56 -0.19 1.91
CA ALA A 34 -20.90 0.89 0.98
C ALA A 34 -20.66 0.52 -0.50
N GLY A 35 -20.50 -0.78 -0.79
CA GLY A 35 -20.27 -1.27 -2.14
C GLY A 35 -18.93 -2.02 -2.26
N ASP A 36 -18.60 -2.37 -3.47
CA ASP A 36 -17.36 -3.10 -3.77
C ASP A 36 -16.18 -2.14 -3.81
N LEU A 37 -15.10 -2.54 -3.15
CA LEU A 37 -13.81 -1.91 -3.29
C LEU A 37 -12.95 -2.79 -4.21
N GLU A 38 -12.49 -2.23 -5.32
CA GLU A 38 -11.50 -2.88 -6.18
C GLU A 38 -10.09 -2.43 -5.76
N ILE A 39 -9.19 -3.39 -5.64
CA ILE A 39 -7.77 -3.18 -5.34
C ILE A 39 -6.96 -3.67 -6.53
N ALA A 40 -6.38 -2.79 -7.30
CA ALA A 40 -5.50 -3.14 -8.41
C ALA A 40 -4.03 -3.03 -7.96
N PHE A 41 -3.29 -4.13 -8.17
CA PHE A 41 -1.88 -4.27 -7.82
C PHE A 41 -1.03 -3.84 -9.02
N ILE A 42 -0.60 -2.57 -9.03
CA ILE A 42 0.08 -1.98 -10.19
C ILE A 42 1.54 -2.45 -10.28
N GLY A 43 2.20 -2.55 -9.12
CA GLY A 43 3.59 -3.00 -9.00
C GLY A 43 4.38 -2.15 -8.01
N HIS A 44 5.49 -2.67 -7.50
CA HIS A 44 6.34 -1.99 -6.53
C HIS A 44 5.54 -1.54 -5.29
N GLY A 45 5.61 -0.25 -4.92
CA GLY A 45 4.80 0.36 -3.86
C GLY A 45 3.43 0.88 -4.33
N THR A 46 3.09 0.72 -5.62
CA THR A 46 1.94 1.38 -6.24
C THR A 46 0.67 0.54 -6.19
N ILE A 47 -0.36 1.09 -5.59
CA ILE A 47 -1.71 0.52 -5.51
C ILE A 47 -2.71 1.50 -6.11
N MET A 48 -3.75 0.95 -6.75
CA MET A 48 -4.89 1.76 -7.15
C MET A 48 -6.18 1.15 -6.60
N PHE A 49 -7.02 2.00 -6.05
CA PHE A 49 -8.35 1.64 -5.56
C PHE A 49 -9.42 2.25 -6.44
N THR A 50 -10.50 1.48 -6.68
CA THR A 50 -11.76 2.01 -7.19
C THR A 50 -12.85 1.77 -6.16
N PHE A 51 -13.51 2.83 -5.73
CA PHE A 51 -14.56 2.77 -4.71
C PHE A 51 -15.62 3.85 -4.92
N GLU A 52 -16.90 3.47 -4.96
CA GLU A 52 -18.03 4.40 -5.20
C GLU A 52 -17.81 5.31 -6.43
N GLY A 53 -17.26 4.74 -7.50
CA GLY A 53 -16.95 5.46 -8.74
C GLY A 53 -15.77 6.41 -8.68
N LYS A 54 -15.02 6.45 -7.57
CA LYS A 54 -13.79 7.24 -7.40
C LYS A 54 -12.55 6.39 -7.61
N VAL A 55 -11.54 7.00 -8.21
CA VAL A 55 -10.23 6.39 -8.46
C VAL A 55 -9.20 7.02 -7.53
N ILE A 56 -8.54 6.17 -6.74
CA ILE A 56 -7.52 6.56 -5.77
C ILE A 56 -6.20 5.91 -6.16
N HIS A 57 -5.18 6.69 -6.45
CA HIS A 57 -3.83 6.20 -6.69
C HIS A 57 -2.95 6.42 -5.46
N VAL A 58 -2.16 5.40 -5.12
CA VAL A 58 -1.16 5.47 -4.04
C VAL A 58 0.22 5.31 -4.67
N ASP A 59 1.10 6.25 -4.38
CA ASP A 59 2.50 6.27 -4.81
C ASP A 59 2.67 5.89 -6.29
N PRO A 60 2.06 6.65 -7.23
CA PRO A 60 2.12 6.33 -8.63
C PRO A 60 3.55 6.46 -9.17
N TYR A 61 4.06 5.40 -9.83
CA TYR A 61 5.42 5.29 -10.31
C TYR A 61 5.47 4.89 -11.80
N SER A 62 5.95 5.78 -12.68
CA SER A 62 5.90 5.61 -14.13
C SER A 62 6.78 4.47 -14.68
N HIS A 63 7.69 3.92 -13.87
CA HIS A 63 8.50 2.77 -14.26
C HIS A 63 7.72 1.43 -14.19
N VAL A 64 6.64 1.36 -13.42
CA VAL A 64 5.83 0.12 -13.29
C VAL A 64 4.56 0.15 -14.12
N ALA A 65 4.13 1.33 -14.59
CA ALA A 65 2.90 1.46 -15.36
C ALA A 65 2.94 2.60 -16.39
N ASP A 66 2.21 2.42 -17.49
CA ASP A 66 1.87 3.49 -18.42
C ASP A 66 0.58 4.18 -17.97
N TYR A 67 0.72 5.27 -17.22
CA TYR A 67 -0.41 5.99 -16.65
C TYR A 67 -1.33 6.65 -17.68
N SER A 68 -0.91 6.80 -18.95
CA SER A 68 -1.81 7.26 -20.01
C SER A 68 -2.93 6.26 -20.33
N LYS A 69 -2.79 5.01 -19.89
CA LYS A 69 -3.77 3.92 -20.05
C LYS A 69 -4.58 3.65 -18.78
N LEU A 70 -4.27 4.34 -17.68
CA LEU A 70 -4.98 4.23 -16.42
C LEU A 70 -5.93 5.43 -16.24
N PRO A 71 -7.02 5.32 -15.48
CA PRO A 71 -7.90 6.45 -15.24
C PRO A 71 -7.20 7.54 -14.45
N GLN A 72 -7.61 8.77 -14.72
CA GLN A 72 -7.22 9.92 -13.92
C GLN A 72 -7.71 9.77 -12.48
N ALA A 73 -6.99 10.38 -11.56
CA ALA A 73 -7.25 10.27 -10.14
C ALA A 73 -8.28 11.28 -9.64
N ASP A 74 -9.20 10.82 -8.79
CA ASP A 74 -9.97 11.70 -7.90
C ASP A 74 -9.12 12.04 -6.66
N LEU A 75 -8.34 11.07 -6.16
CA LEU A 75 -7.46 11.23 -5.02
C LEU A 75 -6.10 10.57 -5.29
N ILE A 76 -5.02 11.24 -4.91
CA ILE A 76 -3.67 10.67 -4.90
C ILE A 76 -3.15 10.72 -3.46
N LEU A 77 -2.60 9.61 -2.98
CA LEU A 77 -1.90 9.52 -1.69
C LEU A 77 -0.41 9.34 -1.96
N LEU A 78 0.41 10.20 -1.37
CA LEU A 78 1.87 10.11 -1.45
C LEU A 78 2.42 9.86 -0.06
N THR A 79 3.11 8.73 0.11
CA THR A 79 3.66 8.32 1.40
C THR A 79 4.89 9.12 1.78
N HIS A 80 5.86 9.25 0.86
CA HIS A 80 7.11 9.96 1.10
C HIS A 80 7.75 10.47 -0.21
N GLU A 81 8.87 11.18 -0.10
CA GLU A 81 9.47 11.96 -1.18
C GLU A 81 10.41 11.20 -2.12
N HIS A 82 10.68 9.91 -1.92
CA HIS A 82 11.54 9.15 -2.83
C HIS A 82 10.91 9.00 -4.22
N GLY A 83 11.76 8.96 -5.26
CA GLY A 83 11.32 9.05 -6.65
C GLY A 83 10.49 7.85 -7.16
N ASP A 84 10.53 6.72 -6.46
CA ASP A 84 9.73 5.53 -6.71
C ASP A 84 8.35 5.54 -6.00
N HIS A 85 8.08 6.60 -5.21
CA HIS A 85 6.79 6.87 -4.55
C HIS A 85 6.23 8.24 -4.94
N LEU A 86 7.09 9.23 -5.21
CA LEU A 86 6.72 10.54 -5.70
C LEU A 86 7.31 10.74 -7.10
N ASP A 87 6.58 10.36 -8.12
CA ASP A 87 6.95 10.51 -9.53
C ASP A 87 6.12 11.63 -10.17
N LEU A 88 6.76 12.78 -10.42
CA LEU A 88 6.11 13.95 -10.98
C LEU A 88 5.53 13.69 -12.38
N LYS A 89 6.13 12.79 -13.18
CA LYS A 89 5.64 12.41 -14.51
C LYS A 89 4.32 11.64 -14.40
N ALA A 90 4.23 10.69 -13.47
CA ALA A 90 3.00 9.96 -13.20
C ALA A 90 1.90 10.91 -12.68
N LEU A 91 2.26 11.82 -11.76
CA LEU A 91 1.34 12.82 -11.22
C LEU A 91 0.78 13.75 -12.30
N GLU A 92 1.60 14.20 -13.26
CA GLU A 92 1.16 15.08 -14.35
C GLU A 92 0.09 14.42 -15.22
N ILE A 93 0.22 13.12 -15.49
CA ILE A 93 -0.74 12.36 -16.30
C ILE A 93 -2.05 12.11 -15.53
N LEU A 94 -1.95 11.77 -14.24
CA LEU A 94 -3.09 11.38 -13.42
C LEU A 94 -3.91 12.56 -12.91
N ARG A 95 -3.28 13.71 -12.75
CA ARG A 95 -3.87 14.87 -12.08
C ARG A 95 -4.79 15.66 -13.02
N THR A 96 -5.95 16.03 -12.50
CA THR A 96 -6.86 17.01 -13.07
C THR A 96 -7.02 18.22 -12.11
N ASP A 97 -7.74 19.24 -12.51
CA ASP A 97 -8.07 20.37 -11.64
C ASP A 97 -8.93 19.96 -10.41
N LYS A 98 -9.57 18.79 -10.47
CA LYS A 98 -10.42 18.26 -9.40
C LYS A 98 -9.69 17.27 -8.49
N THR A 99 -8.54 16.75 -8.92
CA THR A 99 -7.78 15.76 -8.17
C THR A 99 -7.28 16.34 -6.85
N LYS A 100 -7.60 15.68 -5.76
CA LYS A 100 -7.03 15.97 -4.44
C LYS A 100 -5.76 15.15 -4.25
N ILE A 101 -4.77 15.74 -3.59
CA ILE A 101 -3.52 15.06 -3.27
C ILE A 101 -3.30 15.14 -1.77
N ILE A 102 -3.18 14.02 -1.08
CA ILE A 102 -2.73 13.93 0.30
C ILE A 102 -1.26 13.52 0.29
N LEU A 103 -0.46 14.18 1.10
CA LEU A 103 0.99 14.00 1.05
C LEU A 103 1.66 14.33 2.38
N SER A 104 2.89 13.83 2.57
CA SER A 104 3.74 14.18 3.69
C SER A 104 4.29 15.61 3.53
N LYS A 105 4.80 16.19 4.61
CA LYS A 105 5.43 17.52 4.60
C LYS A 105 6.61 17.58 3.62
N ASN A 106 7.36 16.49 3.48
CA ASN A 106 8.51 16.43 2.57
C ASN A 106 8.06 16.42 1.11
N CYS A 107 7.02 15.65 0.77
CA CYS A 107 6.43 15.67 -0.57
C CYS A 107 5.94 17.07 -0.97
N ALA A 108 5.44 17.87 -0.03
CA ALA A 108 4.95 19.23 -0.28
C ALA A 108 6.04 20.19 -0.78
N GLN A 109 7.30 19.86 -0.65
CA GLN A 109 8.41 20.63 -1.22
C GLN A 109 8.44 20.53 -2.76
N GLN A 110 7.98 19.40 -3.30
CA GLN A 110 7.98 19.13 -4.74
C GLN A 110 6.59 19.27 -5.37
N VAL A 111 5.52 18.95 -4.61
CA VAL A 111 4.14 18.96 -5.11
C VAL A 111 3.35 20.12 -4.52
N LYS A 112 2.86 21.03 -5.37
CA LYS A 112 2.06 22.19 -4.95
C LYS A 112 0.58 21.87 -4.87
N GLY A 113 -0.13 22.51 -3.92
CA GLY A 113 -1.59 22.42 -3.79
C GLY A 113 -2.11 21.13 -3.15
N GLY A 114 -1.23 20.33 -2.51
CA GLY A 114 -1.63 19.14 -1.78
C GLY A 114 -2.10 19.42 -0.35
N ILE A 115 -2.87 18.49 0.20
CA ILE A 115 -3.31 18.46 1.60
C ILE A 115 -2.20 17.79 2.41
N ILE A 116 -1.46 18.58 3.18
CA ILE A 116 -0.39 18.03 4.02
C ILE A 116 -1.02 17.31 5.21
N MET A 117 -0.52 16.10 5.49
CA MET A 117 -0.82 15.34 6.70
C MET A 117 0.47 15.01 7.45
N GLY A 118 0.51 15.32 8.74
CA GLY A 118 1.55 14.87 9.66
C GLY A 118 1.16 13.54 10.33
N ASN A 119 2.17 12.82 10.85
CA ASN A 119 1.93 11.56 11.56
C ASN A 119 0.90 11.73 12.69
N GLY A 120 -0.09 10.85 12.78
CA GLY A 120 -1.18 10.87 13.75
C GLY A 120 -2.38 11.75 13.36
N GLU A 121 -2.28 12.54 12.29
CA GLU A 121 -3.43 13.31 11.82
C GLU A 121 -4.50 12.43 11.17
N VAL A 122 -5.75 12.84 11.34
CA VAL A 122 -6.93 12.21 10.72
C VAL A 122 -7.68 13.26 9.93
N LYS A 123 -7.97 12.96 8.67
CA LYS A 123 -8.78 13.83 7.79
C LYS A 123 -9.87 13.01 7.09
N THR A 124 -10.96 13.67 6.73
CA THR A 124 -11.97 13.11 5.84
C THR A 124 -11.90 13.85 4.51
N VAL A 125 -11.61 13.13 3.43
CA VAL A 125 -11.48 13.68 2.08
C VAL A 125 -12.38 12.85 1.16
N ASP A 126 -13.32 13.51 0.49
CA ASP A 126 -14.32 12.90 -0.40
C ASP A 126 -15.11 11.73 0.21
N GLY A 127 -15.41 11.85 1.52
CA GLY A 127 -16.13 10.82 2.28
C GLY A 127 -15.22 9.73 2.87
N LEU A 128 -13.95 9.64 2.45
CA LEU A 128 -12.99 8.68 2.97
C LEU A 128 -12.31 9.23 4.22
N LYS A 129 -12.37 8.47 5.33
CA LYS A 129 -11.57 8.74 6.52
C LYS A 129 -10.17 8.20 6.29
N ILE A 130 -9.17 9.07 6.44
CA ILE A 130 -7.75 8.76 6.22
C ILE A 130 -6.98 9.19 7.48
N GLU A 131 -6.18 8.28 8.00
CA GLU A 131 -5.31 8.48 9.16
C GLU A 131 -3.85 8.30 8.73
N ALA A 132 -3.01 9.27 9.01
CA ALA A 132 -1.58 9.21 8.72
C ALA A 132 -0.84 8.50 9.87
N ILE A 133 -0.20 7.38 9.55
CA ILE A 133 0.59 6.57 10.47
C ILE A 133 2.08 6.89 10.25
N PRO A 134 2.93 6.99 11.27
CA PRO A 134 4.37 7.13 11.06
C PRO A 134 4.94 6.02 10.16
N ALA A 135 5.88 6.37 9.30
CA ALA A 135 6.64 5.44 8.47
C ALA A 135 8.13 5.83 8.54
N TYR A 136 8.98 4.94 9.08
CA TYR A 136 10.41 5.21 9.25
C TYR A 136 11.23 3.96 9.54
N ASN A 137 12.57 4.07 9.40
CA ASN A 137 13.53 3.03 9.76
C ASN A 137 14.03 3.18 11.19
N LEU A 138 14.27 2.04 11.85
CA LEU A 138 14.88 1.91 13.17
C LEU A 138 16.29 1.32 13.10
N VAL A 139 16.53 0.41 12.16
CA VAL A 139 17.73 -0.44 12.08
C VAL A 139 18.48 -0.21 10.79
N HIS A 140 17.80 -0.19 9.64
CA HIS A 140 18.46 -0.04 8.35
C HIS A 140 18.84 1.42 8.08
N MET A 141 20.15 1.62 7.92
CA MET A 141 20.76 2.94 7.75
C MET A 141 21.57 2.99 6.45
N ARG A 142 21.71 4.18 5.90
CA ARG A 142 22.66 4.46 4.82
C ARG A 142 24.10 4.35 5.36
N GLY A 143 25.08 4.36 4.47
CA GLY A 143 26.50 4.26 4.86
C GLY A 143 27.03 5.40 5.74
N ASP A 144 26.30 6.51 5.80
CA ASP A 144 26.58 7.67 6.68
C ASP A 144 25.89 7.57 8.05
N GLY A 145 25.20 6.48 8.34
CA GLY A 145 24.47 6.26 9.60
C GLY A 145 23.12 6.98 9.67
N VAL A 146 22.64 7.57 8.58
CA VAL A 146 21.30 8.16 8.49
C VAL A 146 20.30 7.09 8.06
N ALA A 147 19.13 7.04 8.71
CA ALA A 147 18.06 6.11 8.32
C ALA A 147 17.67 6.31 6.86
N TYR A 148 17.34 5.21 6.15
CA TYR A 148 16.81 5.32 4.78
C TYR A 148 15.55 6.20 4.75
N HIS A 149 14.67 6.02 5.74
CA HIS A 149 13.46 6.81 5.95
C HIS A 149 13.50 7.36 7.39
N PRO A 150 13.94 8.63 7.57
CA PRO A 150 14.01 9.24 8.90
C PRO A 150 12.64 9.41 9.55
N LYS A 151 12.55 9.29 10.87
CA LYS A 151 11.31 9.49 11.61
C LYS A 151 10.71 10.88 11.35
N GLY A 152 9.43 10.91 10.97
CA GLY A 152 8.68 12.14 10.68
C GLY A 152 8.79 12.62 9.23
N SER A 153 9.52 11.91 8.34
CA SER A 153 9.62 12.25 6.91
C SER A 153 8.47 11.69 6.09
N GLY A 154 8.04 10.45 6.37
CA GLY A 154 7.01 9.73 5.63
C GLY A 154 5.77 9.41 6.43
N ASN A 155 4.72 9.05 5.71
CA ASN A 155 3.45 8.54 6.23
C ASN A 155 3.15 7.16 5.63
N GLY A 156 2.68 6.23 6.47
CA GLY A 156 1.72 5.24 6.04
C GLY A 156 0.30 5.81 6.15
N TYR A 157 -0.69 5.13 5.62
CA TYR A 157 -2.09 5.57 5.69
C TYR A 157 -3.01 4.43 6.10
N VAL A 158 -3.93 4.68 7.04
CA VAL A 158 -5.11 3.84 7.24
C VAL A 158 -6.29 4.54 6.57
N ILE A 159 -6.87 3.87 5.55
CA ILE A 159 -8.01 4.37 4.79
C ILE A 159 -9.23 3.51 5.15
N THR A 160 -10.37 4.17 5.38
CA THR A 160 -11.63 3.48 5.67
C THR A 160 -12.54 3.53 4.44
N PHE A 161 -12.87 2.37 3.89
CA PHE A 161 -13.80 2.15 2.79
C PHE A 161 -15.04 1.43 3.33
N GLY A 162 -16.15 2.15 3.51
CA GLY A 162 -17.32 1.62 4.21
C GLY A 162 -16.95 1.11 5.62
N ASP A 163 -17.10 -0.19 5.86
CA ASP A 163 -16.74 -0.86 7.13
C ASP A 163 -15.32 -1.47 7.12
N LYS A 164 -14.56 -1.33 6.04
CA LYS A 164 -13.22 -1.93 5.88
C LYS A 164 -12.11 -0.91 6.10
N LYS A 165 -11.11 -1.28 6.89
CA LYS A 165 -9.89 -0.50 7.11
C LYS A 165 -8.72 -1.13 6.36
N ILE A 166 -8.07 -0.33 5.55
CA ILE A 166 -6.89 -0.72 4.78
C ILE A 166 -5.69 0.08 5.25
N TYR A 167 -4.65 -0.60 5.70
CA TYR A 167 -3.39 -0.01 6.08
C TYR A 167 -2.36 -0.17 4.96
N LEU A 168 -1.86 0.93 4.46
CA LEU A 168 -0.72 1.05 3.55
C LEU A 168 0.46 1.59 4.35
N ALA A 169 1.49 0.80 4.55
CA ALA A 169 2.57 1.17 5.46
C ALA A 169 3.50 2.27 4.90
N GLY A 170 3.60 2.39 3.56
CA GLY A 170 4.69 3.15 2.94
C GLY A 170 6.03 2.47 3.23
N ASP A 171 7.13 3.18 3.04
CA ASP A 171 8.44 2.64 3.34
C ASP A 171 8.78 2.83 4.82
N THR A 172 8.87 1.72 5.51
CA THR A 172 9.05 1.67 6.97
C THR A 172 9.61 0.33 7.42
N GLU A 173 10.11 0.28 8.63
CA GLU A 173 10.31 -0.95 9.38
C GLU A 173 9.13 -1.24 10.31
N ASN A 174 9.20 -2.37 11.09
CA ASN A 174 8.19 -2.76 12.08
C ASN A 174 8.24 -1.86 13.33
N ILE A 175 7.86 -0.61 13.16
CA ILE A 175 7.89 0.43 14.19
C ILE A 175 6.93 0.15 15.35
N PRO A 176 7.20 0.66 16.56
CA PRO A 176 6.34 0.44 17.74
C PRO A 176 4.90 0.90 17.54
N GLU A 177 4.67 1.93 16.75
CA GLU A 177 3.36 2.51 16.45
C GLU A 177 2.43 1.51 15.74
N MET A 178 2.97 0.55 14.96
CA MET A 178 2.16 -0.51 14.31
C MET A 178 1.42 -1.39 15.32
N LYS A 179 1.97 -1.60 16.53
CA LYS A 179 1.34 -2.40 17.59
C LYS A 179 0.02 -1.79 18.10
N ASN A 180 -0.16 -0.49 17.85
CA ASN A 180 -1.37 0.24 18.24
C ASN A 180 -2.48 0.20 17.18
N LEU A 181 -2.21 -0.31 15.98
CA LEU A 181 -3.20 -0.48 14.93
C LEU A 181 -4.28 -1.47 15.39
N LYS A 182 -5.54 -1.13 15.14
CA LYS A 182 -6.68 -1.95 15.56
C LYS A 182 -7.70 -2.12 14.43
N ASN A 183 -8.23 -3.34 14.35
CA ASN A 183 -9.29 -3.68 13.41
C ASN A 183 -8.90 -3.38 11.95
N ILE A 184 -7.67 -3.72 11.58
CA ILE A 184 -7.20 -3.63 10.19
C ILE A 184 -7.70 -4.86 9.44
N ASP A 185 -8.46 -4.63 8.36
CA ASP A 185 -8.95 -5.71 7.52
C ASP A 185 -7.89 -6.15 6.51
N TYR A 186 -7.20 -5.19 5.88
CA TYR A 186 -6.16 -5.43 4.89
C TYR A 186 -4.94 -4.58 5.21
N ALA A 187 -3.76 -5.18 5.15
CA ALA A 187 -2.50 -4.47 5.35
C ALA A 187 -1.54 -4.72 4.19
N PHE A 188 -0.86 -3.67 3.78
CA PHE A 188 0.24 -3.70 2.82
C PHE A 188 1.53 -3.35 3.56
N LEU A 189 2.45 -4.32 3.67
CA LEU A 189 3.72 -4.14 4.37
C LEU A 189 4.89 -4.30 3.40
N PRO A 190 5.83 -3.34 3.34
CA PRO A 190 6.98 -3.39 2.44
C PRO A 190 8.00 -4.41 2.93
N MET A 191 8.70 -5.06 1.99
CA MET A 191 9.69 -6.09 2.32
C MET A 191 10.93 -6.00 1.42
N ASN A 192 11.35 -4.78 1.08
CA ASN A 192 12.47 -4.51 0.18
C ASN A 192 13.76 -4.21 0.95
N LEU A 193 14.68 -5.16 0.97
CA LEU A 193 15.99 -4.98 1.62
C LEU A 193 16.98 -4.24 0.70
N PRO A 194 17.82 -3.37 1.27
CA PRO A 194 17.97 -3.05 2.69
C PRO A 194 17.12 -1.85 3.16
N TYR A 195 16.13 -1.44 2.41
CA TYR A 195 15.43 -0.16 2.58
C TYR A 195 14.29 -0.22 3.60
N THR A 196 13.62 -1.38 3.71
CA THR A 196 12.43 -1.56 4.54
C THR A 196 12.55 -2.79 5.45
N MET A 197 11.52 -3.60 5.57
CA MET A 197 11.47 -4.74 6.49
C MET A 197 12.12 -6.00 5.90
N THR A 198 12.71 -6.81 6.78
CA THR A 198 12.95 -8.24 6.48
C THR A 198 11.63 -9.02 6.56
N PRO A 199 11.55 -10.25 6.00
CA PRO A 199 10.39 -11.11 6.20
C PRO A 199 10.04 -11.35 7.68
N GLU A 200 11.06 -11.44 8.56
CA GLU A 200 10.89 -11.60 10.01
C GLU A 200 10.27 -10.36 10.65
N MET A 201 10.70 -9.16 10.23
CA MET A 201 10.11 -7.89 10.68
C MET A 201 8.65 -7.76 10.27
N VAL A 202 8.32 -8.15 9.02
CA VAL A 202 6.93 -8.18 8.53
C VAL A 202 6.08 -9.14 9.34
N ALA A 203 6.59 -10.34 9.61
CA ALA A 203 5.91 -11.34 10.43
C ALA A 203 5.67 -10.84 11.86
N ASP A 204 6.68 -10.21 12.50
CA ASP A 204 6.55 -9.63 13.85
C ASP A 204 5.48 -8.52 13.88
N ALA A 205 5.50 -7.62 12.91
CA ALA A 205 4.50 -6.56 12.79
C ALA A 205 3.10 -7.16 12.61
N ALA A 206 2.92 -8.08 11.67
CA ALA A 206 1.62 -8.70 11.38
C ALA A 206 1.06 -9.46 12.59
N LYS A 207 1.89 -10.21 13.32
CA LYS A 207 1.50 -10.89 14.56
C LYS A 207 1.10 -9.92 15.69
N ALA A 208 1.66 -8.71 15.68
CA ALA A 208 1.37 -7.71 16.71
C ALA A 208 0.00 -7.04 16.52
N PHE A 209 -0.35 -6.58 15.29
CA PHE A 209 -1.62 -5.88 15.06
C PHE A 209 -2.71 -6.72 14.36
N ARG A 210 -2.35 -7.92 13.87
CA ARG A 210 -3.24 -8.98 13.36
C ARG A 210 -4.25 -8.48 12.33
N PRO A 211 -3.80 -8.07 11.13
CA PRO A 211 -4.71 -7.77 10.04
C PRO A 211 -5.40 -9.07 9.61
N LYS A 212 -6.62 -8.99 9.02
CA LYS A 212 -7.28 -10.20 8.49
C LYS A 212 -6.55 -10.73 7.26
N VAL A 213 -6.11 -9.81 6.39
CA VAL A 213 -5.34 -10.12 5.17
C VAL A 213 -4.09 -9.28 5.14
N LEU A 214 -2.95 -9.90 4.82
CA LEU A 214 -1.67 -9.24 4.62
C LEU A 214 -1.19 -9.44 3.19
N TYR A 215 -0.87 -8.33 2.53
CA TYR A 215 -0.17 -8.29 1.25
C TYR A 215 1.27 -7.83 1.48
N PRO A 216 2.28 -8.70 1.31
CA PRO A 216 3.64 -8.22 1.13
C PRO A 216 3.69 -7.45 -0.20
N TYR A 217 4.21 -6.23 -0.18
CA TYR A 217 4.36 -5.41 -1.38
C TYR A 217 5.73 -4.71 -1.36
N HIS A 218 6.12 -4.08 -2.45
CA HIS A 218 7.42 -3.43 -2.53
C HIS A 218 8.52 -4.35 -1.98
N TYR A 219 8.58 -5.60 -2.46
CA TYR A 219 9.49 -6.60 -1.91
C TYR A 219 10.77 -6.78 -2.72
N GLY A 220 10.90 -6.13 -3.89
CA GLY A 220 12.08 -6.23 -4.75
C GLY A 220 12.49 -7.68 -5.01
N GLU A 221 13.75 -7.99 -4.73
CA GLU A 221 14.30 -9.35 -4.86
C GLU A 221 14.04 -10.25 -3.62
N THR A 222 13.37 -9.75 -2.59
CA THR A 222 13.06 -10.53 -1.39
C THR A 222 11.97 -11.54 -1.68
N ASP A 223 12.22 -12.83 -1.43
CA ASP A 223 11.26 -13.90 -1.66
C ASP A 223 10.07 -13.81 -0.69
N PRO A 224 8.85 -13.48 -1.18
CA PRO A 224 7.67 -13.35 -0.32
C PRO A 224 7.18 -14.69 0.26
N LEU A 225 7.61 -15.84 -0.27
CA LEU A 225 7.27 -17.15 0.29
C LEU A 225 7.89 -17.38 1.67
N LYS A 226 9.00 -16.71 2.00
CA LYS A 226 9.57 -16.73 3.36
C LYS A 226 8.57 -16.23 4.40
N LEU A 227 7.78 -15.21 4.07
CA LEU A 227 6.76 -14.68 4.97
C LEU A 227 5.68 -15.74 5.27
N VAL A 228 5.26 -16.52 4.28
CA VAL A 228 4.27 -17.61 4.47
C VAL A 228 4.77 -18.62 5.48
N GLU A 229 6.05 -18.99 5.41
CA GLU A 229 6.67 -19.93 6.37
C GLU A 229 6.70 -19.35 7.80
N LEU A 230 7.05 -18.07 7.94
CA LEU A 230 7.15 -17.36 9.22
C LEU A 230 5.79 -17.12 9.88
N MET A 231 4.71 -17.17 9.12
CA MET A 231 3.33 -16.91 9.61
C MET A 231 2.52 -18.18 9.86
N LYS A 232 3.11 -19.38 9.77
CA LYS A 232 2.41 -20.65 10.00
C LYS A 232 1.78 -20.80 11.39
N ASP A 233 2.33 -20.10 12.39
CA ASP A 233 1.84 -20.07 13.76
C ASP A 233 0.78 -18.95 14.03
N ALA A 234 0.43 -18.18 13.01
CA ALA A 234 -0.58 -17.14 13.05
C ALA A 234 -1.64 -17.31 11.92
N PRO A 235 -2.36 -18.44 11.89
CA PRO A 235 -3.27 -18.78 10.79
C PRO A 235 -4.49 -17.86 10.66
N GLU A 236 -4.73 -17.01 11.65
CA GLU A 236 -5.76 -15.98 11.60
C GLU A 236 -5.45 -14.83 10.65
N VAL A 237 -4.19 -14.69 10.21
CA VAL A 237 -3.75 -13.71 9.22
C VAL A 237 -3.59 -14.40 7.87
N GLU A 238 -4.46 -14.10 6.94
CA GLU A 238 -4.36 -14.62 5.57
C GLU A 238 -3.24 -13.87 4.81
N ILE A 239 -2.24 -14.60 4.29
CA ILE A 239 -1.20 -14.01 3.45
C ILE A 239 -1.60 -14.13 1.98
N ARG A 240 -1.70 -13.01 1.30
CA ARG A 240 -1.95 -12.95 -0.15
C ARG A 240 -0.76 -12.33 -0.87
N ILE A 241 -0.05 -13.15 -1.64
CA ILE A 241 1.03 -12.66 -2.49
C ILE A 241 0.45 -12.18 -3.81
N ARG A 242 0.80 -10.97 -4.22
CA ARG A 242 0.51 -10.37 -5.51
C ARG A 242 1.81 -9.94 -6.17
N LYS A 243 1.79 -9.71 -7.47
CA LYS A 243 2.99 -9.32 -8.23
C LYS A 243 3.36 -7.86 -7.96
N MET A 244 4.10 -7.64 -6.86
CA MET A 244 4.48 -6.32 -6.32
C MET A 244 5.98 -6.25 -5.95
N PRO A 245 6.92 -6.71 -6.84
CA PRO A 245 8.35 -6.66 -6.56
C PRO A 245 8.89 -5.24 -6.44
#